data_4f34fe9f7c939ccb8adb21900d97d659
#
_entry.id   4f34fe9f7c939ccb8adb21900d97d659
#
_cell.length_a   1.000
_cell.length_b   1.000
_cell.length_c   1.000
_cell.angle_alpha   90.00
_cell.angle_beta   90.00
_cell.angle_gamma   90.00
#
_symmetry.space_group_name_H-M   'P 1'
#
loop_
_entity.id
_entity.type
_entity.pdbx_description
1 polymer ?
#
loop_
_entity_poly.entity_id
_entity_poly.type
_entity_poly.pdbx_seq_one_letter_code
_entity_poly.pdbx_strand_id
1 'polypeptide(L)'
;MELKWLEDFLSLAQTRSFSRSAEARHVTQSAFSRRIRALELWLGVALVDRSTYPTTLTPEGRRFRDTAEESVRVLLGARADLRAGLDSPEPLVRIAGLHTLALTFFPAWFRTLAARTGPVATRLLPD
;
A
#
# COMPACT_ATOMS: atom_id res chain seq x y z
N MET A 1 1.75 -13.71 -9.37
CA MET A 1 1.38 -13.06 -8.10
C MET A 1 0.29 -12.02 -8.37
N GLU A 2 -0.65 -11.88 -7.44
CA GLU A 2 -1.73 -10.90 -7.53
C GLU A 2 -1.64 -9.93 -6.35
N LEU A 3 -2.00 -8.66 -6.55
CA LEU A 3 -1.97 -7.63 -5.51
C LEU A 3 -2.77 -8.04 -4.27
N LYS A 4 -3.93 -8.69 -4.46
CA LYS A 4 -4.76 -9.17 -3.35
C LYS A 4 -4.04 -10.14 -2.41
N TRP A 5 -3.02 -10.87 -2.87
CA TRP A 5 -2.24 -11.77 -2.01
C TRP A 5 -1.37 -10.98 -1.02
N LEU A 6 -0.82 -9.84 -1.46
CA LEU A 6 -0.07 -8.93 -0.58
C LEU A 6 -0.99 -8.31 0.46
N GLU A 7 -2.17 -7.85 0.04
CA GLU A 7 -3.17 -7.28 0.95
C GLU A 7 -3.67 -8.33 1.96
N ASP A 8 -3.89 -9.56 1.52
CA ASP A 8 -4.30 -10.67 2.40
C ASP A 8 -3.19 -10.98 3.43
N PHE A 9 -1.94 -11.01 3.00
CA PHE A 9 -0.79 -11.21 3.89
C PHE A 9 -0.67 -10.08 4.94
N LEU A 10 -0.85 -8.83 4.53
CA LEU A 10 -0.83 -7.69 5.45
C LEU A 10 -1.98 -7.74 6.46
N SER A 11 -3.17 -8.14 6.01
CA SER A 11 -4.31 -8.39 6.90
C SER A 11 -3.98 -9.45 7.95
N LEU A 12 -3.38 -10.56 7.54
CA LEU A 12 -2.97 -11.64 8.45
C LEU A 12 -1.88 -11.20 9.43
N ALA A 13 -0.92 -10.42 8.98
CA ALA A 13 0.13 -9.84 9.82
C ALA A 13 -0.46 -8.96 10.94
N GLN A 14 -1.54 -8.26 10.65
CA GLN A 14 -2.23 -7.39 11.59
C GLN A 14 -3.16 -8.15 12.55
N THR A 15 -4.03 -9.00 12.01
CA THR A 15 -5.05 -9.71 12.82
C THR A 15 -4.49 -10.92 13.56
N ARG A 16 -3.43 -11.52 13.03
CA ARG A 16 -2.84 -12.77 13.53
C ARG A 16 -3.85 -13.94 13.59
N SER A 17 -4.88 -13.89 12.74
CA SER A 17 -5.96 -14.86 12.67
C SER A 17 -6.44 -15.06 11.23
N PHE A 18 -6.37 -16.30 10.74
CA PHE A 18 -6.88 -16.65 9.42
C PHE A 18 -8.38 -16.39 9.28
N SER A 19 -9.17 -16.70 10.30
CA SER A 19 -10.62 -16.48 10.27
C SER A 19 -10.99 -15.01 10.26
N ARG A 20 -10.36 -14.19 11.09
CA ARG A 20 -10.58 -12.73 11.12
C ARG A 20 -10.14 -12.07 9.84
N SER A 21 -9.00 -12.45 9.29
CA SER A 21 -8.53 -11.91 8.02
C SER A 21 -9.44 -12.30 6.87
N ALA A 22 -9.87 -13.55 6.79
CA ALA A 22 -10.81 -14.00 5.77
C ALA A 22 -12.11 -13.19 5.81
N GLU A 23 -12.66 -12.96 7.00
CA GLU A 23 -13.86 -12.14 7.21
C GLU A 23 -13.62 -10.68 6.76
N ALA A 24 -12.52 -10.06 7.19
CA ALA A 24 -12.15 -8.69 6.81
C ALA A 24 -11.94 -8.53 5.30
N ARG A 25 -11.44 -9.57 4.64
CA ARG A 25 -11.19 -9.61 3.19
C ARG A 25 -12.38 -10.14 2.38
N HIS A 26 -13.51 -10.44 3.02
CA HIS A 26 -14.75 -10.94 2.38
C HIS A 26 -14.55 -12.21 1.55
N VAL A 27 -13.78 -13.14 2.07
CA VAL A 27 -13.51 -14.43 1.46
C VAL A 27 -13.68 -15.56 2.47
N THR A 28 -13.81 -16.80 1.98
CA THR A 28 -13.79 -17.97 2.87
C THR A 28 -12.40 -18.17 3.45
N GLN A 29 -12.33 -18.78 4.64
CA GLN A 29 -11.03 -19.09 5.26
C GLN A 29 -10.18 -20.02 4.39
N SER A 30 -10.80 -20.99 3.71
CA SER A 30 -10.08 -21.88 2.78
C SER A 30 -9.51 -21.14 1.58
N ALA A 31 -10.25 -20.21 0.99
CA ALA A 31 -9.77 -19.37 -0.11
C ALA A 31 -8.63 -18.44 0.37
N PHE A 32 -8.78 -17.82 1.54
CA PHE A 32 -7.76 -16.98 2.14
C PHE A 32 -6.46 -17.77 2.38
N SER A 33 -6.56 -18.93 3.01
CA SER A 33 -5.39 -19.81 3.26
C SER A 33 -4.68 -20.22 1.98
N ARG A 34 -5.41 -20.52 0.90
CA ARG A 34 -4.84 -20.83 -0.41
C ARG A 34 -4.07 -19.66 -1.01
N ARG A 35 -4.57 -18.44 -0.86
CA ARG A 35 -3.87 -17.23 -1.35
C ARG A 35 -2.57 -16.99 -0.60
N ILE A 36 -2.57 -17.17 0.71
CA ILE A 36 -1.33 -17.07 1.51
C ILE A 36 -0.31 -18.11 1.05
N ARG A 37 -0.73 -19.36 0.86
CA ARG A 37 0.15 -20.43 0.35
C ARG A 37 0.66 -20.13 -1.06
N ALA A 38 -0.17 -19.57 -1.93
CA ALA A 38 0.22 -19.19 -3.28
C ALA A 38 1.31 -18.10 -3.24
N LEU A 39 1.20 -17.14 -2.34
CA LEU A 39 2.22 -16.11 -2.13
C LEU A 39 3.54 -16.72 -1.62
N GLU A 40 3.47 -17.59 -0.62
CA GLU A 40 4.63 -18.30 -0.08
C GLU A 40 5.32 -19.16 -1.14
N LEU A 41 4.55 -19.85 -1.96
CA LEU A 41 5.09 -20.66 -3.07
C LEU A 41 5.78 -19.79 -4.13
N TRP A 42 5.20 -18.64 -4.46
CA TRP A 42 5.78 -17.70 -5.41
C TRP A 42 7.10 -17.10 -4.89
N LEU A 43 7.16 -16.79 -3.59
CA LEU A 43 8.38 -16.29 -2.94
C LEU A 43 9.42 -17.38 -2.66
N GLY A 44 8.99 -18.65 -2.58
CA GLY A 44 9.85 -19.79 -2.26
C GLY A 44 10.18 -19.95 -0.77
N VAL A 45 9.49 -19.22 0.12
CA VAL A 45 9.68 -19.28 1.56
C VAL A 45 8.36 -19.19 2.30
N ALA A 46 8.29 -19.77 3.52
CA ALA A 46 7.14 -19.59 4.40
C ALA A 46 7.18 -18.19 5.04
N LEU A 47 6.05 -17.52 5.03
CA LEU A 47 5.88 -16.20 5.65
C LEU A 47 5.19 -16.29 7.02
N VAL A 48 4.46 -17.38 7.25
CA VAL A 48 3.58 -17.55 8.40
C VAL A 48 3.89 -18.86 9.11
N ASP A 49 4.00 -18.80 10.42
CA ASP A 49 4.08 -20.00 11.27
C ASP A 49 2.65 -20.40 11.66
N ARG A 50 2.20 -21.52 11.08
CA ARG A 50 0.86 -22.06 11.33
C ARG A 50 0.79 -22.96 12.56
N SER A 51 1.93 -23.27 13.18
CA SER A 51 2.00 -24.09 14.39
C SER A 51 1.64 -23.33 15.66
N THR A 52 1.64 -22.00 15.60
CA THR A 52 1.34 -21.13 16.73
C THR A 52 -0.06 -20.55 16.67
N TYR A 53 -0.66 -20.33 17.84
CA TYR A 53 -1.93 -19.60 17.98
C TYR A 53 -1.76 -18.57 19.14
N PRO A 54 -1.97 -17.26 18.91
CA PRO A 54 -2.26 -16.64 17.61
C PRO A 54 -1.18 -16.88 16.55
N THR A 55 -1.57 -16.82 15.28
CA THR A 55 -0.64 -16.99 14.15
C THR A 55 0.49 -15.95 14.20
N THR A 56 1.72 -16.38 13.99
CA THR A 56 2.88 -15.50 13.96
C THR A 56 3.55 -15.51 12.60
N LEU A 57 4.29 -14.46 12.29
CA LEU A 57 5.13 -14.39 11.10
C LEU A 57 6.46 -15.12 11.32
N THR A 58 6.95 -15.77 10.27
CA THR A 58 8.34 -16.24 10.24
C THR A 58 9.31 -15.04 10.20
N PRO A 59 10.63 -15.23 10.43
CA PRO A 59 11.62 -14.18 10.19
C PRO A 59 11.52 -13.57 8.78
N GLU A 60 11.31 -14.42 7.78
CA GLU A 60 11.11 -14.02 6.38
C GLU A 60 9.81 -13.21 6.21
N GLY A 61 8.74 -13.62 6.88
CA GLY A 61 7.47 -12.90 6.90
C GLY A 61 7.60 -11.51 7.48
N ARG A 62 8.34 -11.36 8.58
CA ARG A 62 8.61 -10.05 9.18
C ARG A 62 9.41 -9.14 8.27
N ARG A 63 10.42 -9.67 7.59
CA ARG A 63 11.21 -8.92 6.59
C ARG A 63 10.38 -8.53 5.38
N PHE A 64 9.54 -9.44 4.91
CA PHE A 64 8.70 -9.21 3.72
C PHE A 64 7.54 -8.25 3.98
N ARG A 65 7.06 -8.13 5.21
CA ARG A 65 5.94 -7.25 5.57
C ARG A 65 6.16 -5.81 5.09
N ASP A 66 7.32 -5.24 5.39
CA ASP A 66 7.63 -3.85 5.02
C ASP A 66 7.66 -3.66 3.49
N THR A 67 8.22 -4.64 2.78
CA THR A 67 8.22 -4.66 1.31
C THR A 67 6.80 -4.78 0.76
N ALA A 68 5.96 -5.63 1.35
CA ALA A 68 4.56 -5.80 0.95
C ALA A 68 3.75 -4.51 1.17
N GLU A 69 3.89 -3.86 2.32
CA GLU A 69 3.25 -2.57 2.61
C GLU A 69 3.65 -1.51 1.58
N GLU A 70 4.93 -1.36 1.32
CA GLU A 70 5.45 -0.40 0.34
C GLU A 70 4.94 -0.70 -1.07
N SER A 71 4.95 -1.96 -1.49
CA SER A 71 4.47 -2.38 -2.81
C SER A 71 2.98 -2.07 -3.00
N VAL A 72 2.16 -2.39 -2.01
CA VAL A 72 0.72 -2.08 -2.03
C VAL A 72 0.50 -0.57 -2.08
N ARG A 73 1.21 0.18 -1.25
CA ARG A 73 1.12 1.65 -1.22
C ARG A 73 1.46 2.27 -2.56
N VAL A 74 2.57 1.85 -3.18
CA VAL A 74 3.02 2.37 -4.48
C VAL A 74 2.03 2.05 -5.59
N LEU A 75 1.55 0.81 -5.67
CA LEU A 75 0.62 0.38 -6.71
C LEU A 75 -0.76 1.04 -6.58
N LEU A 76 -1.30 1.12 -5.36
CA LEU A 76 -2.57 1.79 -5.12
C LEU A 76 -2.46 3.31 -5.34
N GLY A 77 -1.33 3.92 -4.97
CA GLY A 77 -1.03 5.32 -5.25
C GLY A 77 -0.97 5.60 -6.74
N ALA A 78 -0.26 4.78 -7.51
CA ALA A 78 -0.19 4.90 -8.97
C ALA A 78 -1.57 4.74 -9.62
N ARG A 79 -2.38 3.79 -9.16
CA ARG A 79 -3.75 3.59 -9.62
C ARG A 79 -4.62 4.82 -9.37
N ALA A 80 -4.54 5.39 -8.17
CA ALA A 80 -5.30 6.59 -7.81
C ALA A 80 -4.88 7.80 -8.69
N ASP A 81 -3.58 7.96 -8.93
CA ASP A 81 -3.04 9.02 -9.76
C ASP A 81 -3.47 8.92 -11.22
N LEU A 82 -3.44 7.72 -11.78
CA LEU A 82 -3.89 7.47 -13.15
C LEU A 82 -5.39 7.74 -13.31
N ARG A 83 -6.20 7.36 -12.32
CA ARG A 83 -7.64 7.65 -12.32
C ARG A 83 -7.92 9.15 -12.20
N ALA A 84 -7.23 9.85 -11.31
CA ALA A 84 -7.35 11.30 -11.18
C ALA A 84 -6.96 12.03 -12.47
N GLY A 85 -5.94 11.55 -13.20
CA GLY A 85 -5.53 12.08 -14.50
C GLY A 85 -6.55 11.84 -15.62
N LEU A 86 -7.41 10.81 -15.50
CA LEU A 86 -8.52 10.57 -16.42
C LEU A 86 -9.71 11.53 -16.20
N ASP A 87 -9.92 11.95 -14.95
CA ASP A 87 -11.01 12.82 -14.54
C ASP A 87 -10.67 14.32 -14.65
N SER A 88 -9.40 14.66 -14.82
CA SER A 88 -8.92 16.05 -14.90
C SER A 88 -8.12 16.31 -16.18
N PRO A 89 -8.55 17.25 -17.02
CA PRO A 89 -7.82 17.62 -18.24
C PRO A 89 -6.58 18.48 -17.96
N GLU A 90 -6.33 18.86 -16.73
CA GLU A 90 -5.20 19.72 -16.36
C GLU A 90 -3.92 18.96 -16.02
N PRO A 91 -2.74 19.47 -16.39
CA PRO A 91 -1.47 18.82 -16.06
C PRO A 91 -1.27 18.78 -14.53
N LEU A 92 -1.12 17.58 -13.99
CA LEU A 92 -0.83 17.34 -12.57
C LEU A 92 0.67 17.41 -12.31
N VAL A 93 1.12 18.37 -11.52
CA VAL A 93 2.51 18.42 -11.04
C VAL A 93 2.65 17.59 -9.77
N ARG A 94 3.51 16.58 -9.81
CA ARG A 94 3.82 15.73 -8.65
C ARG A 94 5.15 16.16 -8.06
N ILE A 95 5.16 16.41 -6.75
CA ILE A 95 6.35 16.79 -6.02
C ILE A 95 6.55 15.81 -4.88
N ALA A 96 7.68 15.12 -4.86
CA ALA A 96 8.13 14.33 -3.73
C ALA A 96 9.12 15.15 -2.90
N GLY A 97 8.95 15.16 -1.59
CA GLY A 97 9.84 15.93 -0.71
C GLY A 97 9.69 15.51 0.75
N LEU A 98 10.67 15.89 1.54
CA LEU A 98 10.66 15.67 2.98
C LEU A 98 9.38 16.21 3.62
N HIS A 99 8.81 15.45 4.54
CA HIS A 99 7.55 15.76 5.21
C HIS A 99 7.51 17.18 5.80
N THR A 100 8.62 17.64 6.37
CA THR A 100 8.76 18.99 6.92
C THR A 100 8.57 20.08 5.86
N LEU A 101 9.11 19.88 4.66
CA LEU A 101 8.96 20.82 3.54
C LEU A 101 7.53 20.85 3.01
N ALA A 102 6.85 19.70 3.04
CA ALA A 102 5.46 19.60 2.61
C ALA A 102 4.52 20.46 3.48
N LEU A 103 4.81 20.57 4.77
CA LEU A 103 3.98 21.34 5.71
C LEU A 103 4.34 22.83 5.80
N THR A 104 5.60 23.18 5.60
CA THR A 104 6.10 24.53 5.87
C THR A 104 6.37 25.36 4.63
N PHE A 105 7.04 24.81 3.64
CA PHE A 105 7.49 25.54 2.46
C PHE A 105 6.49 25.48 1.29
N PHE A 106 6.03 24.30 0.94
CA PHE A 106 5.24 24.12 -0.28
C PHE A 106 3.90 24.87 -0.29
N PRO A 107 3.12 24.97 0.81
CA PRO A 107 1.85 25.70 0.76
C PRO A 107 2.02 27.17 0.39
N ALA A 108 3.04 27.84 0.91
CA ALA A 108 3.34 29.23 0.61
C ALA A 108 3.86 29.39 -0.82
N TRP A 109 4.75 28.51 -1.24
CA TRP A 109 5.31 28.52 -2.59
C TRP A 109 4.26 28.27 -3.66
N PHE A 110 3.34 27.31 -3.44
CA PHE A 110 2.23 27.05 -4.36
C PHE A 110 1.26 28.22 -4.49
N ARG A 111 0.95 28.92 -3.40
CA ARG A 111 0.13 30.14 -3.47
C ARG A 111 0.78 31.21 -4.34
N THR A 112 2.08 31.41 -4.20
CA THR A 112 2.84 32.35 -5.01
C THR A 112 2.88 31.92 -6.47
N LEU A 113 3.07 30.64 -6.74
CA LEU A 113 3.10 30.09 -8.10
C LEU A 113 1.71 30.21 -8.76
N ALA A 114 0.64 29.83 -8.08
CA ALA A 114 -0.73 29.94 -8.59
C ALA A 114 -1.14 31.37 -8.89
N ALA A 115 -0.67 32.35 -8.12
CA ALA A 115 -0.90 33.77 -8.38
C ALA A 115 -0.21 34.26 -9.67
N ARG A 116 0.86 33.60 -10.11
CA ARG A 116 1.63 33.97 -11.32
C ARG A 116 1.23 33.19 -12.57
N THR A 117 0.81 31.96 -12.44
CA THR A 117 0.56 31.03 -13.57
C THR A 117 -0.88 30.55 -13.67
N GLY A 118 -1.76 30.90 -12.72
CA GLY A 118 -3.11 30.37 -12.60
C GLY A 118 -3.17 29.08 -11.78
N PRO A 119 -4.36 28.52 -11.56
CA PRO A 119 -4.52 27.32 -10.73
C PRO A 119 -3.79 26.11 -11.36
N VAL A 120 -2.91 25.50 -10.59
CA VAL A 120 -2.18 24.29 -10.99
C VAL A 120 -2.58 23.17 -10.02
N ALA A 121 -3.06 22.06 -10.59
CA ALA A 121 -3.33 20.87 -9.79
C ALA A 121 -1.99 20.26 -9.33
N THR A 122 -1.81 20.17 -8.00
CA THR A 122 -0.56 19.66 -7.40
C THR A 122 -0.87 18.55 -6.41
N ARG A 123 0.01 17.56 -6.37
CA ARG A 123 -0.06 16.47 -5.39
C ARG A 123 1.28 16.31 -4.70
N LEU A 124 1.27 16.45 -3.38
CA LEU A 124 2.42 16.17 -2.54
C LEU A 124 2.44 14.68 -2.21
N LEU A 125 3.57 14.05 -2.49
CA LEU A 125 3.83 12.66 -2.09
C LEU A 125 4.75 12.72 -0.86
N PRO A 126 4.31 12.27 0.30
CA PRO A 126 5.20 12.14 1.45
C PRO A 126 6.22 11.04 1.15
N ASP A 127 7.44 11.28 1.53
CA ASP A 127 8.52 10.33 1.47
C ASP A 127 8.44 9.34 2.64
#